data_fd349dda2e5e3011a777ac5940549cea
#
_entry.id   fd349dda2e5e3011a777ac5940549cea
#
_cell.length_a   1.000
_cell.length_b   1.000
_cell.length_c   1.000
_cell.angle_alpha   90.00
_cell.angle_beta   90.00
_cell.angle_gamma   90.00
#
_symmetry.space_group_name_H-M   'P 1'
#
loop_
_entity.id
_entity.type
_entity.pdbx_description
1 polymer ?
#
loop_
_entity_poly.entity_id
_entity_poly.type
_entity_poly.pdbx_seq_one_letter_code
_entity_poly.pdbx_strand_id
1 'polypeptide(L)'
;MKVVFYRVLEEKSFFSGIKNEINFFKNVNLRMLNINHQKFLELDQLSRQKVPFFFVIDFLMENVLIFNEEDLKSMKILVDFPRFKNIENKEFASKKIEWQAFSQSKKDYEKGFKIVQEHLKRGDSYLVNYTTETPVETNLTLEEVFYQSKAKYKVLLNNEFTFFSPETFVEIKNQKIYTHPMKGTIEAEKQNAIELLKNDVKEKAEHYTVVDLLRNDLSMIADNVQLDEFQRIDYLQTTNKNLYAMSSEISGDVKPEFQYKIGSLFQKILPAGSILGAPKPKTLEVILEAENYKRGFYTGVAGYFDGENLDCCVIIRYIENKNSLYLNEKPNLVFKSGGGITHLSKLEDEYQEMKNKIYVPIH
;
A
#
# COMPACT_ATOMS: atom_id res chain seq x y z
N MET A 1 12.29 21.92 -6.47
CA MET A 1 13.31 22.29 -5.46
C MET A 1 12.79 22.25 -4.00
N LYS A 2 11.65 21.62 -3.67
CA LYS A 2 11.10 21.55 -2.30
C LYS A 2 11.03 20.14 -1.68
N VAL A 3 11.33 19.08 -2.43
CA VAL A 3 11.34 17.69 -1.93
C VAL A 3 12.66 17.30 -1.25
N VAL A 4 13.72 18.06 -1.42
CA VAL A 4 15.10 17.74 -0.99
C VAL A 4 15.34 17.95 0.52
N PHE A 5 14.43 18.57 1.28
CA PHE A 5 14.74 19.04 2.65
C PHE A 5 14.49 18.06 3.80
N TYR A 6 13.96 16.85 3.56
CA TYR A 6 13.49 16.00 4.67
C TYR A 6 14.44 14.89 5.15
N ARG A 7 15.60 14.70 4.50
CA ARG A 7 16.57 13.64 4.90
C ARG A 7 17.88 14.13 5.56
N VAL A 8 18.08 15.42 5.74
CA VAL A 8 19.40 15.98 6.18
C VAL A 8 19.62 15.99 7.69
N LEU A 9 18.69 15.55 8.53
CA LEU A 9 18.82 15.70 10.00
C LEU A 9 19.20 14.42 10.76
N GLU A 10 19.61 13.34 10.12
CA GLU A 10 20.02 12.10 10.85
C GLU A 10 21.51 11.99 11.19
N GLU A 11 22.35 12.93 10.82
CA GLU A 11 23.76 12.91 11.26
C GLU A 11 24.18 14.22 11.89
N LYS A 12 24.21 14.32 13.23
CA LYS A 12 25.31 14.86 14.06
C LYS A 12 24.99 14.96 15.54
N SER A 13 25.90 14.35 16.27
CA SER A 13 26.46 14.66 17.58
C SER A 13 25.74 14.23 18.85
N PHE A 14 26.46 13.36 19.50
CA PHE A 14 26.36 12.92 20.88
C PHE A 14 26.55 14.06 21.91
N PHE A 15 25.72 14.02 22.97
CA PHE A 15 25.88 14.67 24.29
C PHE A 15 25.82 16.21 24.41
N SER A 16 24.62 16.69 24.75
CA SER A 16 24.39 17.59 25.89
C SER A 16 22.90 17.89 26.11
N GLY A 17 22.35 17.49 27.23
CA GLY A 17 21.13 18.10 27.78
C GLY A 17 19.79 17.42 27.48
N ILE A 18 19.48 16.31 28.17
CA ILE A 18 18.24 15.53 28.08
C ILE A 18 16.93 16.35 28.13
N LYS A 19 16.92 17.50 28.79
CA LYS A 19 15.75 18.41 28.86
C LYS A 19 15.51 19.21 27.58
N ASN A 20 16.56 19.55 26.83
CA ASN A 20 16.43 20.29 25.57
C ASN A 20 16.02 19.36 24.41
N GLU A 21 16.43 18.09 24.43
CA GLU A 21 16.03 17.11 23.44
C GLU A 21 14.53 16.78 23.51
N ILE A 22 13.98 16.61 24.71
CA ILE A 22 12.53 16.32 24.87
C ILE A 22 11.68 17.49 24.32
N ASN A 23 12.11 18.73 24.51
CA ASN A 23 11.40 19.89 23.95
C ASN A 23 11.64 20.06 22.45
N PHE A 24 12.81 19.68 21.95
CA PHE A 24 13.12 19.69 20.53
C PHE A 24 12.29 18.61 19.80
N PHE A 25 12.26 17.36 20.30
CA PHE A 25 11.43 16.29 19.74
C PHE A 25 9.92 16.58 19.85
N LYS A 26 9.44 17.18 20.93
CA LYS A 26 8.05 17.66 21.02
C LYS A 26 7.74 18.73 20.00
N ASN A 27 8.64 19.69 19.79
CA ASN A 27 8.45 20.77 18.82
C ASN A 27 8.58 20.28 17.37
N VAL A 28 9.45 19.32 17.08
CA VAL A 28 9.56 18.68 15.77
C VAL A 28 8.31 17.84 15.48
N ASN A 29 7.86 17.01 16.44
CA ASN A 29 6.62 16.24 16.29
C ASN A 29 5.38 17.14 16.15
N LEU A 30 5.26 18.23 16.91
CA LEU A 30 4.18 19.20 16.76
C LEU A 30 4.23 19.93 15.42
N ARG A 31 5.43 20.24 14.90
CA ARG A 31 5.60 20.83 13.57
C ARG A 31 5.23 19.84 12.45
N MET A 32 5.63 18.58 12.56
CA MET A 32 5.27 17.54 11.60
C MET A 32 3.77 17.25 11.60
N LEU A 33 3.15 17.10 12.77
CA LEU A 33 1.70 16.97 12.92
C LEU A 33 0.93 18.15 12.29
N ASN A 34 1.42 19.37 12.42
CA ASN A 34 0.82 20.56 11.81
C ASN A 34 0.98 20.55 10.27
N ILE A 35 2.13 20.14 9.74
CA ILE A 35 2.37 20.07 8.29
C ILE A 35 1.47 19.00 7.65
N ASN A 36 1.37 17.83 8.28
CA ASN A 36 0.53 16.75 7.79
C ASN A 36 -0.95 17.11 7.80
N HIS A 37 -1.41 17.74 8.88
CA HIS A 37 -2.78 18.24 8.95
C HIS A 37 -3.08 19.27 7.85
N GLN A 38 -2.14 20.17 7.52
CA GLN A 38 -2.29 21.12 6.43
C GLN A 38 -2.44 20.45 5.06
N LYS A 39 -1.70 19.34 4.81
CA LYS A 39 -1.82 18.59 3.56
C LYS A 39 -3.18 17.90 3.39
N PHE A 40 -3.75 17.38 4.46
CA PHE A 40 -5.12 16.85 4.43
C PHE A 40 -6.17 17.96 4.21
N LEU A 41 -5.96 19.14 4.77
CA LEU A 41 -6.82 20.30 4.48
C LEU A 41 -6.68 20.77 3.03
N GLU A 42 -5.48 20.69 2.45
CA GLU A 42 -5.24 20.98 1.03
C GLU A 42 -6.02 20.01 0.12
N LEU A 43 -6.01 18.69 0.42
CA LEU A 43 -6.85 17.70 -0.29
C LEU A 43 -8.35 18.04 -0.19
N ASP A 44 -8.83 18.46 0.98
CA ASP A 44 -10.21 18.88 1.18
C ASP A 44 -10.54 20.15 0.37
N GLN A 45 -9.62 21.12 0.32
CA GLN A 45 -9.80 22.35 -0.44
C GLN A 45 -9.90 22.06 -1.93
N LEU A 46 -8.95 21.29 -2.48
CA LEU A 46 -8.92 20.94 -3.90
C LEU A 46 -10.17 20.14 -4.31
N SER A 47 -10.58 19.18 -3.48
CA SER A 47 -11.77 18.38 -3.78
C SER A 47 -13.06 19.19 -3.73
N ARG A 48 -13.23 20.14 -2.80
CA ARG A 48 -14.37 21.08 -2.79
C ARG A 48 -14.39 22.00 -3.99
N GLN A 49 -13.22 22.42 -4.48
CA GLN A 49 -13.07 23.24 -5.68
C GLN A 49 -13.22 22.41 -6.96
N LYS A 50 -13.36 21.09 -6.85
CA LYS A 50 -13.44 20.14 -7.96
C LYS A 50 -12.22 20.23 -8.90
N VAL A 51 -11.06 20.58 -8.34
CA VAL A 51 -9.79 20.60 -9.06
C VAL A 51 -9.25 19.17 -9.15
N PRO A 52 -8.92 18.64 -10.33
CA PRO A 52 -8.30 17.33 -10.45
C PRO A 52 -6.90 17.31 -9.83
N PHE A 53 -6.55 16.20 -9.15
CA PHE A 53 -5.21 15.98 -8.60
C PHE A 53 -4.89 14.50 -8.44
N PHE A 54 -3.61 14.19 -8.49
CA PHE A 54 -3.04 12.90 -8.07
C PHE A 54 -2.41 13.06 -6.68
N PHE A 55 -2.50 12.03 -5.86
CA PHE A 55 -1.90 12.06 -4.52
C PHE A 55 -1.30 10.71 -4.14
N VAL A 56 -0.33 10.76 -3.22
CA VAL A 56 0.27 9.60 -2.57
C VAL A 56 0.36 9.88 -1.07
N ILE A 57 -0.13 8.96 -0.24
CA ILE A 57 -0.09 9.05 1.22
C ILE A 57 0.66 7.83 1.74
N ASP A 58 1.66 8.04 2.59
CA ASP A 58 2.43 6.95 3.18
C ASP A 58 1.67 6.20 4.28
N PHE A 59 2.21 5.07 4.72
CA PHE A 59 1.58 4.17 5.68
C PHE A 59 1.20 4.85 7.00
N LEU A 60 2.06 5.70 7.53
CA LEU A 60 1.83 6.41 8.80
C LEU A 60 1.15 7.77 8.62
N MET A 61 0.78 8.15 7.41
CA MET A 61 0.23 9.48 7.09
C MET A 61 1.20 10.63 7.45
N GLU A 62 2.50 10.35 7.50
CA GLU A 62 3.54 11.34 7.77
C GLU A 62 3.92 12.13 6.52
N ASN A 63 3.76 11.52 5.35
CA ASN A 63 4.04 12.14 4.05
C ASN A 63 2.82 12.07 3.16
N VAL A 64 2.32 13.23 2.76
CA VAL A 64 1.23 13.42 1.81
C VAL A 64 1.73 14.23 0.63
N LEU A 65 1.82 13.60 -0.53
CA LEU A 65 2.23 14.23 -1.78
C LEU A 65 0.98 14.52 -2.62
N ILE A 66 0.89 15.72 -3.17
CA ILE A 66 -0.24 16.18 -4.00
C ILE A 66 0.34 16.78 -5.27
N PHE A 67 -0.18 16.38 -6.43
CA PHE A 67 0.32 16.76 -7.73
C PHE A 67 -0.84 17.15 -8.65
N ASN A 68 -0.72 18.28 -9.32
CA ASN A 68 -1.53 18.59 -10.50
C ASN A 68 -0.89 17.99 -11.77
N GLU A 69 -1.51 18.12 -12.93
CA GLU A 69 -0.99 17.55 -14.19
C GLU A 69 0.36 18.15 -14.61
N GLU A 70 0.60 19.43 -14.34
CA GLU A 70 1.87 20.10 -14.62
C GLU A 70 3.00 19.57 -13.73
N ASP A 71 2.71 19.36 -12.44
CA ASP A 71 3.64 18.73 -11.50
C ASP A 71 4.01 17.32 -11.95
N LEU A 72 3.03 16.50 -12.35
CA LEU A 72 3.27 15.14 -12.84
C LEU A 72 4.23 15.14 -14.02
N LYS A 73 4.03 16.06 -14.97
CA LYS A 73 4.89 16.19 -16.15
C LYS A 73 6.28 16.70 -15.81
N SER A 74 6.38 17.80 -15.07
CA SER A 74 7.66 18.44 -14.75
C SER A 74 8.55 17.57 -13.85
N MET A 75 7.96 16.79 -12.94
CA MET A 75 8.65 15.89 -12.03
C MET A 75 8.83 14.47 -12.60
N LYS A 76 8.38 14.22 -13.84
CA LYS A 76 8.43 12.90 -14.50
C LYS A 76 7.78 11.80 -13.67
N ILE A 77 6.61 12.10 -13.13
CA ILE A 77 5.79 11.13 -12.41
C ILE A 77 4.85 10.47 -13.41
N LEU A 78 4.96 9.15 -13.55
CA LEU A 78 4.11 8.37 -14.46
C LEU A 78 3.02 7.65 -13.67
N VAL A 79 1.79 7.77 -14.16
CA VAL A 79 0.60 7.16 -13.56
C VAL A 79 -0.16 6.38 -14.64
N ASP A 80 -0.49 5.13 -14.35
CA ASP A 80 -1.35 4.28 -15.18
C ASP A 80 -2.45 3.69 -14.30
N PHE A 81 -3.57 4.40 -14.22
CA PHE A 81 -4.77 4.04 -13.46
C PHE A 81 -5.95 3.85 -14.40
N PRO A 82 -7.00 3.13 -14.01
CA PRO A 82 -8.21 2.95 -14.85
C PRO A 82 -8.85 4.27 -15.28
N ARG A 83 -8.82 5.30 -14.43
CA ARG A 83 -9.44 6.61 -14.68
C ARG A 83 -8.48 7.71 -15.10
N PHE A 84 -7.16 7.47 -15.02
CA PHE A 84 -6.16 8.49 -15.36
C PHE A 84 -4.86 7.86 -15.84
N LYS A 85 -4.37 8.32 -17.00
CA LYS A 85 -3.08 7.91 -17.56
C LYS A 85 -2.38 9.12 -18.13
N ASN A 86 -1.09 9.29 -17.77
CA ASN A 86 -0.22 10.30 -18.36
C ASN A 86 1.01 9.66 -19.02
N ILE A 87 0.91 8.39 -19.43
CA ILE A 87 1.97 7.62 -20.05
C ILE A 87 1.92 7.71 -21.57
N GLU A 88 3.10 7.72 -22.18
CA GLU A 88 3.28 7.57 -23.62
C GLU A 88 3.74 6.14 -23.93
N ASN A 89 3.50 5.70 -25.17
CA ASN A 89 4.05 4.42 -25.61
C ASN A 89 5.57 4.52 -25.67
N LYS A 90 6.26 3.65 -24.92
CA LYS A 90 7.71 3.56 -24.90
C LYS A 90 8.14 2.12 -25.14
N GLU A 91 8.97 1.94 -26.16
CA GLU A 91 9.58 0.65 -26.45
C GLU A 91 10.95 0.55 -25.80
N PHE A 92 11.27 -0.60 -25.26
CA PHE A 92 12.57 -0.91 -24.69
C PHE A 92 13.23 -2.01 -25.51
N ALA A 93 14.53 -1.92 -25.67
CA ALA A 93 15.29 -2.97 -26.32
C ALA A 93 15.10 -4.31 -25.57
N SER A 94 14.82 -5.36 -26.34
CA SER A 94 14.70 -6.70 -25.76
C SER A 94 16.04 -7.08 -25.12
N LYS A 95 16.00 -7.45 -23.84
CA LYS A 95 17.17 -7.97 -23.11
C LYS A 95 16.75 -9.12 -22.21
N LYS A 96 17.68 -10.04 -21.97
CA LYS A 96 17.47 -11.07 -20.96
C LYS A 96 17.35 -10.39 -19.59
N ILE A 97 16.21 -10.60 -18.93
CA ILE A 97 15.95 -10.03 -17.62
C ILE A 97 16.74 -10.81 -16.57
N GLU A 98 17.51 -10.07 -15.78
CA GLU A 98 18.21 -10.56 -14.61
C GLU A 98 17.48 -10.06 -13.38
N TRP A 99 17.11 -10.97 -12.49
CA TRP A 99 16.39 -10.66 -11.26
C TRP A 99 16.88 -11.58 -10.14
N GLN A 100 17.45 -10.99 -9.11
CA GLN A 100 17.92 -11.72 -7.93
C GLN A 100 17.41 -11.01 -6.67
N ALA A 101 16.75 -11.76 -5.80
CA ALA A 101 16.22 -11.28 -4.53
C ALA A 101 17.01 -11.91 -3.36
N PHE A 102 17.41 -11.08 -2.41
CA PHE A 102 18.17 -11.46 -1.23
C PHE A 102 17.28 -11.37 0.02
N SER A 103 16.31 -12.28 0.12
CA SER A 103 15.41 -12.31 1.26
C SER A 103 16.17 -12.53 2.56
N GLN A 104 15.71 -11.91 3.63
CA GLN A 104 16.23 -12.17 4.97
C GLN A 104 16.16 -13.66 5.32
N SER A 105 17.01 -14.10 6.25
CA SER A 105 17.00 -15.49 6.70
C SER A 105 15.68 -15.84 7.38
N LYS A 106 15.27 -17.12 7.32
CA LYS A 106 14.09 -17.60 8.05
C LYS A 106 14.17 -17.29 9.54
N LYS A 107 15.39 -17.36 10.12
CA LYS A 107 15.62 -17.06 11.55
C LYS A 107 15.35 -15.60 11.87
N ASP A 108 15.67 -14.67 10.96
CA ASP A 108 15.41 -13.25 11.16
C ASP A 108 13.92 -12.94 10.96
N TYR A 109 13.27 -13.53 9.96
CA TYR A 109 11.81 -13.43 9.77
C TYR A 109 11.06 -13.97 10.99
N GLU A 110 11.51 -15.09 11.57
CA GLU A 110 10.91 -15.73 12.75
C GLU A 110 10.87 -14.78 13.96
N LYS A 111 11.81 -13.86 14.12
CA LYS A 111 11.82 -12.91 15.25
C LYS A 111 10.56 -12.06 15.27
N GLY A 112 10.29 -11.37 14.17
CA GLY A 112 9.08 -10.54 14.05
C GLY A 112 7.80 -11.38 14.03
N PHE A 113 7.82 -12.54 13.34
CA PHE A 113 6.69 -13.46 13.34
C PHE A 113 6.30 -13.91 14.75
N LYS A 114 7.27 -14.21 15.65
CA LYS A 114 7.01 -14.57 17.05
C LYS A 114 6.35 -13.43 17.83
N ILE A 115 6.82 -12.19 17.67
CA ILE A 115 6.20 -11.02 18.28
C ILE A 115 4.73 -10.93 17.85
N VAL A 116 4.46 -11.01 16.56
CA VAL A 116 3.09 -11.00 16.01
C VAL A 116 2.24 -12.13 16.62
N GLN A 117 2.76 -13.37 16.64
CA GLN A 117 2.05 -14.53 17.17
C GLN A 117 1.75 -14.42 18.68
N GLU A 118 2.64 -13.82 19.45
CA GLU A 118 2.43 -13.58 20.89
C GLU A 118 1.28 -12.59 21.11
N HIS A 119 1.21 -11.52 20.34
CA HIS A 119 0.11 -10.55 20.39
C HIS A 119 -1.22 -11.14 19.94
N LEU A 120 -1.22 -11.96 18.87
CA LEU A 120 -2.42 -12.68 18.41
C LEU A 120 -2.95 -13.65 19.46
N LYS A 121 -2.06 -14.41 20.13
CA LYS A 121 -2.43 -15.34 21.20
C LYS A 121 -2.97 -14.65 22.45
N ARG A 122 -2.52 -13.42 22.75
CA ARG A 122 -3.05 -12.59 23.85
C ARG A 122 -4.39 -11.95 23.52
N GLY A 123 -4.80 -11.96 22.23
CA GLY A 123 -6.01 -11.29 21.77
C GLY A 123 -5.82 -9.78 21.54
N ASP A 124 -4.59 -9.29 21.46
CA ASP A 124 -4.26 -7.89 21.18
C ASP A 124 -4.64 -7.50 19.73
N SER A 125 -4.60 -8.46 18.83
CA SER A 125 -5.03 -8.34 17.43
C SER A 125 -5.60 -9.67 16.93
N TYR A 126 -6.37 -9.64 15.85
CA TYR A 126 -6.92 -10.84 15.19
C TYR A 126 -6.23 -11.15 13.86
N LEU A 127 -5.74 -10.11 13.21
CA LEU A 127 -5.03 -10.17 11.94
C LEU A 127 -3.97 -9.07 11.96
N VAL A 128 -2.73 -9.41 11.63
CA VAL A 128 -1.61 -8.47 11.50
C VAL A 128 -0.98 -8.66 10.13
N ASN A 129 -0.94 -7.62 9.33
CA ASN A 129 -0.17 -7.66 8.08
C ASN A 129 1.31 -7.42 8.40
N TYR A 130 2.09 -8.48 8.48
CA TYR A 130 3.53 -8.46 8.77
C TYR A 130 4.34 -8.41 7.48
N THR A 131 5.26 -7.45 7.39
CA THR A 131 5.98 -7.17 6.15
C THR A 131 7.49 -7.07 6.35
N THR A 132 8.23 -7.21 5.24
CA THR A 132 9.69 -7.14 5.22
C THR A 132 10.19 -6.39 4.00
N GLU A 133 11.42 -5.88 4.06
CA GLU A 133 12.11 -5.40 2.88
C GLU A 133 13.16 -6.42 2.42
N THR A 134 13.30 -6.54 1.11
CA THR A 134 14.21 -7.50 0.46
C THR A 134 15.06 -6.75 -0.55
N PRO A 135 16.39 -6.67 -0.37
CA PRO A 135 17.28 -6.16 -1.40
C PRO A 135 17.12 -6.96 -2.70
N VAL A 136 17.13 -6.26 -3.83
CA VAL A 136 17.03 -6.86 -5.15
C VAL A 136 18.12 -6.33 -6.08
N GLU A 137 18.70 -7.21 -6.88
CA GLU A 137 19.58 -6.86 -7.99
C GLU A 137 18.90 -7.19 -9.31
N THR A 138 18.94 -6.24 -10.22
CA THR A 138 18.36 -6.40 -11.56
C THR A 138 19.09 -5.52 -12.57
N ASN A 139 19.00 -5.90 -13.84
CA ASN A 139 19.43 -5.06 -14.95
C ASN A 139 18.32 -4.14 -15.47
N LEU A 140 17.17 -4.09 -14.80
CA LEU A 140 16.05 -3.19 -15.11
C LEU A 140 16.16 -1.89 -14.33
N THR A 141 15.84 -0.78 -14.96
CA THR A 141 15.55 0.49 -14.29
C THR A 141 14.14 0.46 -13.71
N LEU A 142 13.83 1.35 -12.74
CA LEU A 142 12.46 1.49 -12.23
C LEU A 142 11.47 1.86 -13.33
N GLU A 143 11.90 2.63 -14.33
CA GLU A 143 11.09 2.98 -15.49
C GLU A 143 10.77 1.75 -16.35
N GLU A 144 11.77 0.90 -16.64
CA GLU A 144 11.53 -0.36 -17.36
C GLU A 144 10.58 -1.28 -16.58
N VAL A 145 10.74 -1.36 -15.26
CA VAL A 145 9.80 -2.10 -14.40
C VAL A 145 8.39 -1.56 -14.52
N PHE A 146 8.22 -0.23 -14.46
CA PHE A 146 6.92 0.41 -14.59
C PHE A 146 6.24 0.10 -15.94
N TYR A 147 6.95 0.28 -17.06
CA TYR A 147 6.37 0.07 -18.39
C TYR A 147 6.08 -1.41 -18.68
N GLN A 148 6.99 -2.29 -18.28
CA GLN A 148 6.88 -3.72 -18.59
C GLN A 148 5.96 -4.48 -17.63
N SER A 149 5.68 -3.95 -16.43
CA SER A 149 4.78 -4.61 -15.49
C SER A 149 3.31 -4.49 -15.91
N LYS A 150 2.53 -5.54 -15.62
CA LYS A 150 1.08 -5.54 -15.80
C LYS A 150 0.39 -5.48 -14.44
N ALA A 151 -0.39 -4.44 -14.21
CA ALA A 151 -1.22 -4.27 -13.02
C ALA A 151 -2.34 -3.28 -13.29
N LYS A 152 -3.38 -3.31 -12.45
CA LYS A 152 -4.51 -2.37 -12.51
C LYS A 152 -4.06 -0.94 -12.22
N TYR A 153 -3.12 -0.77 -11.28
CA TYR A 153 -2.59 0.53 -10.84
C TYR A 153 -1.07 0.50 -10.88
N LYS A 154 -0.47 1.42 -11.61
CA LYS A 154 0.98 1.57 -11.68
C LYS A 154 1.37 3.03 -11.48
N VAL A 155 2.44 3.25 -10.74
CA VAL A 155 3.07 4.57 -10.57
C VAL A 155 4.58 4.42 -10.63
N LEU A 156 5.22 5.37 -11.30
CA LEU A 156 6.64 5.64 -11.16
C LEU A 156 6.80 7.05 -10.59
N LEU A 157 7.37 7.17 -9.42
CA LEU A 157 7.74 8.44 -8.82
C LEU A 157 9.23 8.69 -9.09
N ASN A 158 9.51 9.31 -10.24
CA ASN A 158 10.87 9.63 -10.68
C ASN A 158 11.81 8.41 -10.50
N ASN A 159 12.97 8.59 -9.83
CA ASN A 159 13.90 7.52 -9.52
C ASN A 159 13.78 7.04 -8.05
N GLU A 160 12.68 7.37 -7.37
CA GLU A 160 12.48 7.04 -5.95
C GLU A 160 11.86 5.66 -5.78
N PHE A 161 10.72 5.43 -6.43
CA PHE A 161 10.02 4.15 -6.36
C PHE A 161 9.11 3.91 -7.56
N THR A 162 8.77 2.65 -7.74
CA THR A 162 7.66 2.22 -8.59
C THR A 162 6.82 1.17 -7.88
N PHE A 163 5.51 1.14 -8.20
CA PHE A 163 4.64 0.05 -7.76
C PHE A 163 3.69 -0.38 -8.87
N PHE A 164 3.18 -1.62 -8.74
CA PHE A 164 2.26 -2.22 -9.70
C PHE A 164 1.20 -3.02 -8.93
N SER A 165 0.24 -2.28 -8.36
CA SER A 165 -0.78 -2.82 -7.47
C SER A 165 -2.00 -3.37 -8.21
N PRO A 166 -2.51 -4.55 -7.85
CA PRO A 166 -3.80 -5.04 -8.31
C PRO A 166 -4.97 -4.56 -7.44
N GLU A 167 -4.71 -4.01 -6.23
CA GLU A 167 -5.70 -3.83 -5.18
C GLU A 167 -6.27 -2.41 -5.16
N THR A 168 -7.57 -2.30 -5.44
CA THR A 168 -8.33 -1.08 -5.19
C THR A 168 -8.52 -0.89 -3.69
N PHE A 169 -8.21 0.30 -3.18
CA PHE A 169 -8.55 0.67 -1.81
C PHE A 169 -9.99 1.12 -1.72
N VAL A 170 -10.29 2.28 -2.33
CA VAL A 170 -11.65 2.80 -2.44
C VAL A 170 -11.86 3.50 -3.79
N GLU A 171 -13.07 3.42 -4.31
CA GLU A 171 -13.55 4.23 -5.42
C GLU A 171 -14.73 5.06 -4.95
N ILE A 172 -14.83 6.33 -5.39
CA ILE A 172 -16.03 7.15 -5.22
C ILE A 172 -16.57 7.49 -6.59
N LYS A 173 -17.85 7.18 -6.81
CA LYS A 173 -18.59 7.46 -8.05
C LYS A 173 -19.95 8.06 -7.68
N ASN A 174 -20.20 9.29 -8.11
CA ASN A 174 -21.45 9.98 -7.81
C ASN A 174 -21.81 9.99 -6.31
N GLN A 175 -20.81 10.28 -5.45
CA GLN A 175 -20.93 10.30 -3.98
C GLN A 175 -21.30 8.94 -3.36
N LYS A 176 -21.20 7.85 -4.09
CA LYS A 176 -21.23 6.49 -3.56
C LYS A 176 -19.81 5.93 -3.50
N ILE A 177 -19.41 5.41 -2.33
CA ILE A 177 -18.09 4.82 -2.11
C ILE A 177 -18.17 3.30 -2.23
N TYR A 178 -17.13 2.71 -2.81
CA TYR A 178 -16.98 1.27 -3.03
C TYR A 178 -15.61 0.80 -2.54
N THR A 179 -15.56 -0.41 -2.03
CA THR A 179 -14.31 -1.14 -1.77
C THR A 179 -14.45 -2.60 -2.20
N HIS A 180 -13.34 -3.18 -2.64
CA HIS A 180 -13.33 -4.52 -3.24
C HIS A 180 -12.33 -5.42 -2.51
N PRO A 181 -12.63 -5.91 -1.29
CA PRO A 181 -11.77 -6.85 -0.59
C PRO A 181 -11.51 -8.09 -1.44
N MET A 182 -10.24 -8.43 -1.60
CA MET A 182 -9.80 -9.61 -2.32
C MET A 182 -8.90 -10.44 -1.42
N LYS A 183 -9.27 -11.71 -1.19
CA LYS A 183 -8.48 -12.69 -0.43
C LYS A 183 -8.67 -14.07 -1.02
N GLY A 184 -7.59 -14.86 -0.94
CA GLY A 184 -7.59 -16.19 -1.51
C GLY A 184 -7.41 -16.21 -3.02
N THR A 185 -6.39 -16.90 -3.46
CA THR A 185 -6.15 -17.14 -4.87
C THR A 185 -5.81 -18.61 -5.10
N ILE A 186 -6.20 -19.14 -6.25
CA ILE A 186 -5.88 -20.49 -6.66
C ILE A 186 -5.55 -20.51 -8.15
N GLU A 187 -4.64 -21.39 -8.58
CA GLU A 187 -4.33 -21.58 -10.00
C GLU A 187 -5.58 -22.03 -10.77
N ALA A 188 -5.92 -21.31 -11.84
CA ALA A 188 -7.16 -21.53 -12.59
C ALA A 188 -7.18 -22.88 -13.32
N GLU A 189 -6.00 -23.41 -13.67
CA GLU A 189 -5.82 -24.71 -14.34
C GLU A 189 -6.00 -25.91 -13.38
N LYS A 190 -6.07 -25.66 -12.07
CA LYS A 190 -6.26 -26.72 -11.09
C LYS A 190 -7.68 -27.30 -11.19
N GLN A 191 -7.78 -28.63 -11.19
CA GLN A 191 -9.09 -29.29 -11.23
C GLN A 191 -9.97 -28.85 -10.05
N ASN A 192 -11.21 -28.46 -10.32
CA ASN A 192 -12.16 -27.94 -9.33
C ASN A 192 -11.65 -26.70 -8.56
N ALA A 193 -10.81 -25.87 -9.18
CA ALA A 193 -10.17 -24.72 -8.54
C ALA A 193 -11.15 -23.80 -7.81
N ILE A 194 -12.27 -23.46 -8.45
CA ILE A 194 -13.30 -22.57 -7.84
C ILE A 194 -13.91 -23.21 -6.59
N GLU A 195 -14.24 -24.50 -6.64
CA GLU A 195 -14.82 -25.21 -5.51
C GLU A 195 -13.82 -25.35 -4.36
N LEU A 196 -12.56 -25.67 -4.68
CA LEU A 196 -11.48 -25.71 -3.70
C LEU A 196 -11.30 -24.37 -3.02
N LEU A 197 -11.24 -23.27 -3.78
CA LEU A 197 -11.11 -21.92 -3.24
C LEU A 197 -12.30 -21.55 -2.34
N LYS A 198 -13.52 -21.82 -2.80
CA LYS A 198 -14.75 -21.55 -2.04
C LYS A 198 -14.88 -22.41 -0.78
N ASN A 199 -14.23 -23.54 -0.68
CA ASN A 199 -14.33 -24.46 0.46
C ASN A 199 -13.09 -24.41 1.37
N ASP A 200 -12.05 -23.65 1.03
CA ASP A 200 -10.90 -23.46 1.88
C ASP A 200 -11.27 -22.69 3.16
N VAL A 201 -11.13 -23.35 4.31
CA VAL A 201 -11.55 -22.82 5.61
C VAL A 201 -10.70 -21.61 6.02
N LYS A 202 -9.38 -21.64 5.72
CA LYS A 202 -8.45 -20.55 6.06
C LYS A 202 -8.77 -19.33 5.21
N GLU A 203 -8.83 -19.48 3.89
CA GLU A 203 -9.10 -18.38 2.95
C GLU A 203 -10.47 -17.74 3.21
N LYS A 204 -11.49 -18.56 3.52
CA LYS A 204 -12.79 -18.05 3.96
C LYS A 204 -12.71 -17.22 5.22
N ALA A 205 -12.05 -17.71 6.27
CA ALA A 205 -11.96 -17.01 7.54
C ALA A 205 -11.23 -15.66 7.37
N GLU A 206 -10.14 -15.63 6.59
CA GLU A 206 -9.43 -14.41 6.25
C GLU A 206 -10.31 -13.45 5.45
N HIS A 207 -11.05 -13.95 4.46
CA HIS A 207 -11.96 -13.15 3.64
C HIS A 207 -13.08 -12.51 4.47
N TYR A 208 -13.74 -13.29 5.34
CA TYR A 208 -14.74 -12.77 6.28
C TYR A 208 -14.18 -11.65 7.16
N THR A 209 -12.99 -11.85 7.70
CA THR A 209 -12.32 -10.87 8.56
C THR A 209 -12.06 -9.55 7.82
N VAL A 210 -11.55 -9.63 6.59
CA VAL A 210 -11.25 -8.44 5.79
C VAL A 210 -12.53 -7.74 5.32
N VAL A 211 -13.56 -8.49 4.92
CA VAL A 211 -14.86 -7.92 4.56
C VAL A 211 -15.48 -7.15 5.73
N ASP A 212 -15.48 -7.73 6.93
CA ASP A 212 -16.02 -7.06 8.12
C ASP A 212 -15.21 -5.82 8.51
N LEU A 213 -13.90 -5.91 8.41
CA LEU A 213 -12.99 -4.80 8.67
C LEU A 213 -13.24 -3.62 7.72
N LEU A 214 -13.33 -3.88 6.42
CA LEU A 214 -13.58 -2.82 5.42
C LEU A 214 -15.00 -2.28 5.49
N ARG A 215 -15.99 -3.11 5.82
CA ARG A 215 -17.36 -2.65 6.11
C ARG A 215 -17.38 -1.69 7.30
N ASN A 216 -16.61 -2.00 8.35
CA ASN A 216 -16.47 -1.12 9.50
C ASN A 216 -15.75 0.20 9.13
N ASP A 217 -14.68 0.15 8.33
CA ASP A 217 -13.99 1.34 7.83
C ASP A 217 -14.96 2.25 7.04
N LEU A 218 -15.73 1.67 6.10
CA LEU A 218 -16.71 2.44 5.34
C LEU A 218 -17.80 3.06 6.24
N SER A 219 -18.25 2.35 7.26
CA SER A 219 -19.31 2.84 8.19
C SER A 219 -18.90 4.10 8.95
N MET A 220 -17.59 4.38 9.06
CA MET A 220 -17.12 5.63 9.66
C MET A 220 -17.38 6.85 8.77
N ILE A 221 -17.45 6.67 7.44
CA ILE A 221 -17.48 7.75 6.44
C ILE A 221 -18.69 7.67 5.49
N ALA A 222 -19.47 6.61 5.56
CA ALA A 222 -20.64 6.38 4.70
C ALA A 222 -21.83 5.89 5.50
N ASP A 223 -23.01 6.21 5.00
CA ASP A 223 -24.30 5.67 5.43
C ASP A 223 -24.74 4.53 4.49
N ASN A 224 -25.76 3.78 4.88
CA ASN A 224 -26.33 2.68 4.08
C ASN A 224 -25.27 1.68 3.60
N VAL A 225 -24.24 1.41 4.44
CA VAL A 225 -23.16 0.48 4.07
C VAL A 225 -23.71 -0.93 3.92
N GLN A 226 -23.53 -1.51 2.74
CA GLN A 226 -24.03 -2.83 2.39
C GLN A 226 -22.97 -3.67 1.66
N LEU A 227 -23.13 -4.98 1.78
CA LEU A 227 -22.36 -5.97 1.03
C LEU A 227 -23.13 -6.29 -0.25
N ASP A 228 -22.72 -5.69 -1.37
CA ASP A 228 -23.43 -5.82 -2.65
C ASP A 228 -23.20 -7.20 -3.27
N GLU A 229 -21.97 -7.70 -3.17
CA GLU A 229 -21.61 -9.01 -3.70
C GLU A 229 -20.62 -9.71 -2.74
N PHE A 230 -20.89 -10.96 -2.40
CA PHE A 230 -20.08 -11.74 -1.48
C PHE A 230 -19.49 -12.97 -2.14
N GLN A 231 -18.16 -13.18 -1.94
CA GLN A 231 -17.42 -14.32 -2.49
C GLN A 231 -17.57 -14.47 -4.02
N ARG A 232 -17.53 -13.37 -4.77
CA ARG A 232 -17.39 -13.38 -6.22
C ARG A 232 -16.04 -14.01 -6.59
N ILE A 233 -16.02 -14.77 -7.66
CA ILE A 233 -14.78 -15.33 -8.20
C ILE A 233 -14.37 -14.51 -9.40
N ASP A 234 -13.24 -13.84 -9.27
CA ASP A 234 -12.62 -13.08 -10.36
C ASP A 234 -11.54 -13.92 -11.04
N TYR A 235 -11.53 -13.91 -12.38
CA TYR A 235 -10.48 -14.54 -13.17
C TYR A 235 -9.38 -13.53 -13.44
N LEU A 236 -8.15 -13.83 -12.97
CA LEU A 236 -6.99 -13.00 -13.14
C LEU A 236 -6.03 -13.63 -14.14
N GLN A 237 -5.86 -12.98 -15.28
CA GLN A 237 -4.78 -13.34 -16.20
C GLN A 237 -3.45 -12.84 -15.67
N THR A 238 -2.50 -13.74 -15.50
CA THR A 238 -1.11 -13.38 -15.15
C THR A 238 -0.14 -14.00 -16.15
N THR A 239 1.09 -13.55 -16.11
CA THR A 239 2.13 -14.00 -17.04
C THR A 239 2.58 -15.44 -16.81
N ASN A 240 2.52 -15.92 -15.58
CA ASN A 240 3.02 -17.25 -15.23
C ASN A 240 1.89 -18.30 -15.17
N LYS A 241 0.78 -17.95 -14.53
CA LYS A 241 -0.37 -18.84 -14.33
C LYS A 241 -1.61 -18.01 -14.14
N ASN A 242 -2.71 -18.38 -14.80
CA ASN A 242 -3.98 -17.74 -14.54
C ASN A 242 -4.50 -18.12 -13.16
N LEU A 243 -5.17 -17.19 -12.50
CA LEU A 243 -5.65 -17.37 -11.13
C LEU A 243 -7.15 -17.10 -11.05
N TYR A 244 -7.82 -17.82 -10.17
CA TYR A 244 -9.09 -17.38 -9.61
C TYR A 244 -8.81 -16.71 -8.27
N ALA A 245 -9.45 -15.56 -8.03
CA ALA A 245 -9.41 -14.84 -6.76
C ALA A 245 -10.82 -14.72 -6.19
N MET A 246 -10.94 -14.84 -4.88
CA MET A 246 -12.19 -14.57 -4.16
C MET A 246 -12.24 -13.11 -3.78
N SER A 247 -13.27 -12.40 -4.23
CA SER A 247 -13.51 -10.98 -3.94
C SER A 247 -14.91 -10.75 -3.42
N SER A 248 -15.14 -9.59 -2.83
CA SER A 248 -16.45 -9.09 -2.47
C SER A 248 -16.57 -7.63 -2.88
N GLU A 249 -17.77 -7.09 -2.92
CA GLU A 249 -18.03 -5.68 -3.14
C GLU A 249 -18.83 -5.12 -1.98
N ILE A 250 -18.35 -4.02 -1.40
CA ILE A 250 -19.02 -3.29 -0.32
C ILE A 250 -19.21 -1.86 -0.81
N SER A 251 -20.40 -1.31 -0.64
CA SER A 251 -20.67 0.08 -0.97
C SER A 251 -21.40 0.82 0.15
N GLY A 252 -21.44 2.14 0.04
CA GLY A 252 -22.19 3.01 0.92
C GLY A 252 -22.31 4.41 0.34
N ASP A 253 -23.24 5.20 0.85
CA ASP A 253 -23.44 6.60 0.46
C ASP A 253 -22.52 7.49 1.30
N VAL A 254 -21.64 8.26 0.67
CA VAL A 254 -20.69 9.14 1.39
C VAL A 254 -21.48 10.12 2.26
N LYS A 255 -21.21 10.14 3.57
CA LYS A 255 -21.86 11.04 4.51
C LYS A 255 -21.68 12.50 4.11
N PRO A 256 -22.68 13.37 4.33
CA PRO A 256 -22.62 14.78 3.93
C PRO A 256 -21.36 15.52 4.40
N GLU A 257 -20.87 15.20 5.61
CA GLU A 257 -19.67 15.81 6.17
C GLU A 257 -18.38 15.43 5.47
N PHE A 258 -18.35 14.34 4.67
CA PHE A 258 -17.19 13.87 3.90
C PHE A 258 -17.31 14.10 2.39
N GLN A 259 -18.45 14.55 1.89
CA GLN A 259 -18.64 14.85 0.47
C GLN A 259 -17.66 15.94 0.03
N TYR A 260 -16.88 15.67 -1.01
CA TYR A 260 -15.79 16.54 -1.50
C TYR A 260 -14.80 16.95 -0.40
N LYS A 261 -14.52 16.06 0.55
CA LYS A 261 -13.51 16.23 1.61
C LYS A 261 -12.61 15.01 1.69
N ILE A 262 -11.85 14.79 0.63
CA ILE A 262 -11.02 13.60 0.47
C ILE A 262 -9.97 13.49 1.58
N GLY A 263 -9.39 14.60 2.02
CA GLY A 263 -8.42 14.62 3.11
C GLY A 263 -9.02 14.17 4.44
N SER A 264 -10.16 14.74 4.85
CA SER A 264 -10.88 14.36 6.07
C SER A 264 -11.35 12.91 6.03
N LEU A 265 -11.80 12.45 4.84
CA LEU A 265 -12.20 11.05 4.61
C LEU A 265 -11.02 10.11 4.86
N PHE A 266 -9.86 10.37 4.26
CA PHE A 266 -8.69 9.52 4.44
C PHE A 266 -8.13 9.56 5.87
N GLN A 267 -8.10 10.69 6.54
CA GLN A 267 -7.71 10.75 7.96
C GLN A 267 -8.56 9.84 8.85
N LYS A 268 -9.81 9.56 8.44
CA LYS A 268 -10.73 8.72 9.21
C LYS A 268 -10.48 7.23 9.01
N ILE A 269 -10.12 6.80 7.78
CA ILE A 269 -10.07 5.38 7.42
C ILE A 269 -8.64 4.83 7.25
N LEU A 270 -7.61 5.68 7.18
CA LEU A 270 -6.22 5.23 7.10
C LEU A 270 -5.64 4.92 8.51
N PRO A 271 -4.62 4.04 8.58
CA PRO A 271 -4.14 3.17 7.51
C PRO A 271 -5.21 2.17 7.04
N ALA A 272 -5.12 1.75 5.78
CA ALA A 272 -6.10 0.83 5.19
C ALA A 272 -6.14 -0.50 5.95
N GLY A 273 -7.35 -0.96 6.30
CA GLY A 273 -7.53 -2.16 7.13
C GLY A 273 -6.97 -3.43 6.50
N SER A 274 -7.09 -3.57 5.16
CA SER A 274 -6.62 -4.76 4.43
C SER A 274 -5.12 -5.01 4.53
N ILE A 275 -4.33 -3.94 4.75
CA ILE A 275 -2.86 -4.00 4.84
C ILE A 275 -2.32 -3.65 6.25
N LEU A 276 -3.18 -3.38 7.19
CA LEU A 276 -2.86 -3.16 8.58
C LEU A 276 -3.24 -4.39 9.42
N GLY A 277 -4.53 -4.66 9.52
CA GLY A 277 -5.17 -5.66 10.36
C GLY A 277 -6.16 -5.04 11.33
N ALA A 278 -6.59 -5.79 12.33
CA ALA A 278 -7.65 -5.39 13.27
C ALA A 278 -7.40 -5.90 14.71
N PRO A 279 -7.74 -5.07 15.73
CA PRO A 279 -8.17 -3.67 15.67
C PRO A 279 -7.01 -2.71 15.36
N LYS A 280 -7.26 -1.67 14.55
CA LYS A 280 -6.22 -0.82 13.95
C LYS A 280 -5.20 -0.23 14.93
N PRO A 281 -5.58 0.44 16.03
CA PRO A 281 -4.60 1.09 16.91
C PRO A 281 -3.60 0.10 17.50
N LYS A 282 -4.10 -1.03 18.02
CA LYS A 282 -3.25 -2.04 18.65
C LYS A 282 -2.42 -2.81 17.62
N THR A 283 -2.99 -3.09 16.46
CA THR A 283 -2.27 -3.76 15.36
C THR A 283 -1.11 -2.90 14.86
N LEU A 284 -1.28 -1.57 14.79
CA LEU A 284 -0.19 -0.66 14.43
C LEU A 284 0.98 -0.74 15.42
N GLU A 285 0.71 -0.77 16.74
CA GLU A 285 1.75 -0.96 17.76
C GLU A 285 2.52 -2.27 17.53
N VAL A 286 1.80 -3.37 17.28
CA VAL A 286 2.40 -4.69 17.00
C VAL A 286 3.29 -4.66 15.75
N ILE A 287 2.86 -4.00 14.69
CA ILE A 287 3.65 -3.85 13.47
C ILE A 287 4.94 -3.08 13.75
N LEU A 288 4.85 -1.96 14.45
CA LEU A 288 6.01 -1.12 14.79
C LEU A 288 7.01 -1.84 15.72
N GLU A 289 6.54 -2.78 16.53
CA GLU A 289 7.40 -3.63 17.36
C GLU A 289 8.05 -4.77 16.57
N ALA A 290 7.29 -5.39 15.64
CA ALA A 290 7.72 -6.59 14.92
C ALA A 290 8.62 -6.29 13.71
N GLU A 291 8.41 -5.14 13.05
CA GLU A 291 9.15 -4.75 11.85
C GLU A 291 10.38 -3.91 12.19
N ASN A 292 11.53 -4.26 11.64
CA ASN A 292 12.80 -3.58 11.89
C ASN A 292 13.15 -2.54 10.80
N TYR A 293 12.16 -2.08 10.02
CA TYR A 293 12.33 -1.10 8.96
C TYR A 293 11.11 -0.17 8.88
N LYS A 294 11.22 0.93 8.13
CA LYS A 294 10.10 1.84 7.88
C LYS A 294 9.40 1.49 6.56
N ARG A 295 8.10 1.27 6.61
CA ARG A 295 7.31 1.00 5.40
C ARG A 295 7.34 2.16 4.40
N GLY A 296 7.34 3.41 4.87
CA GLY A 296 7.25 4.59 4.02
C GLY A 296 5.98 4.57 3.18
N PHE A 297 6.09 4.74 1.86
CA PHE A 297 4.93 4.69 0.96
C PHE A 297 4.39 3.28 0.72
N TYR A 298 5.18 2.24 0.95
CA TYR A 298 4.67 0.87 0.88
C TYR A 298 3.56 0.65 1.91
N THR A 299 2.45 0.04 1.48
CA THR A 299 1.20 -0.11 2.24
C THR A 299 0.50 1.22 2.60
N GLY A 300 0.91 2.32 1.99
CA GLY A 300 0.12 3.53 1.91
C GLY A 300 -0.91 3.46 0.79
N VAL A 301 -1.41 4.60 0.36
CA VAL A 301 -2.40 4.71 -0.72
C VAL A 301 -1.98 5.73 -1.77
N ALA A 302 -2.39 5.49 -3.02
CA ALA A 302 -2.26 6.46 -4.10
C ALA A 302 -3.59 6.58 -4.83
N GLY A 303 -3.97 7.78 -5.27
CA GLY A 303 -5.24 7.98 -5.92
C GLY A 303 -5.28 9.18 -6.86
N TYR A 304 -6.26 9.15 -7.74
CA TYR A 304 -6.59 10.24 -8.64
C TYR A 304 -8.03 10.69 -8.41
N PHE A 305 -8.20 11.98 -8.21
CA PHE A 305 -9.48 12.67 -8.17
C PHE A 305 -9.66 13.46 -9.47
N ASP A 306 -10.75 13.20 -10.19
CA ASP A 306 -11.02 13.83 -11.50
C ASP A 306 -11.85 15.13 -11.41
N GLY A 307 -12.13 15.61 -10.20
CA GLY A 307 -13.03 16.73 -9.92
C GLY A 307 -14.40 16.30 -9.42
N GLU A 308 -14.80 15.04 -9.64
CA GLU A 308 -16.08 14.47 -9.20
C GLU A 308 -15.92 13.11 -8.52
N ASN A 309 -15.08 12.27 -9.09
CA ASN A 309 -14.90 10.88 -8.70
C ASN A 309 -13.47 10.62 -8.21
N LEU A 310 -13.33 9.61 -7.39
CA LEU A 310 -12.04 9.17 -6.85
C LEU A 310 -11.77 7.73 -7.28
N ASP A 311 -10.53 7.46 -7.68
CA ASP A 311 -9.99 6.11 -7.90
C ASP A 311 -8.70 5.96 -7.09
N CYS A 312 -8.69 5.07 -6.10
CA CYS A 312 -7.61 4.95 -5.13
C CYS A 312 -7.21 3.50 -4.89
N CYS A 313 -5.91 3.24 -4.89
CA CYS A 313 -5.33 1.91 -4.65
C CYS A 313 -4.51 1.85 -3.37
N VAL A 314 -4.32 0.63 -2.86
CA VAL A 314 -3.29 0.32 -1.86
C VAL A 314 -1.94 0.19 -2.57
N ILE A 315 -0.88 0.75 -1.99
CA ILE A 315 0.47 0.67 -2.55
C ILE A 315 1.13 -0.64 -2.12
N ILE A 316 1.01 -1.65 -2.98
CA ILE A 316 1.69 -2.94 -2.83
C ILE A 316 2.43 -3.31 -4.12
N ARG A 317 3.23 -4.38 -4.11
CA ARG A 317 4.16 -4.71 -5.21
C ARG A 317 5.06 -3.51 -5.50
N TYR A 318 5.85 -3.17 -4.51
CA TYR A 318 6.56 -1.91 -4.41
C TYR A 318 8.07 -2.12 -4.43
N ILE A 319 8.76 -1.34 -5.26
CA ILE A 319 10.22 -1.30 -5.36
C ILE A 319 10.68 0.13 -5.07
N GLU A 320 11.59 0.29 -4.13
CA GLU A 320 12.17 1.57 -3.73
C GLU A 320 13.67 1.60 -4.04
N ASN A 321 14.15 2.73 -4.53
CA ASN A 321 15.57 3.01 -4.63
C ASN A 321 16.04 3.79 -3.40
N LYS A 322 16.74 3.14 -2.49
CA LYS A 322 17.27 3.77 -1.26
C LYS A 322 18.32 4.86 -1.55
N ASN A 323 18.97 4.81 -2.73
CA ASN A 323 19.96 5.80 -3.17
C ASN A 323 19.36 6.84 -4.12
N SER A 324 18.05 7.04 -4.14
CA SER A 324 17.37 7.97 -5.08
C SER A 324 17.88 9.41 -5.03
N LEU A 325 18.43 9.84 -3.90
CA LEU A 325 19.02 11.18 -3.72
C LEU A 325 20.46 11.31 -4.25
N TYR A 326 21.12 10.19 -4.55
CA TYR A 326 22.53 10.15 -4.97
C TYR A 326 22.60 9.79 -6.45
N LEU A 327 22.49 10.78 -7.32
CA LEU A 327 22.39 10.61 -8.78
C LEU A 327 23.56 9.85 -9.42
N ASN A 328 24.72 9.83 -8.77
CA ASN A 328 25.96 9.19 -9.26
C ASN A 328 26.22 7.82 -8.63
N GLU A 329 25.36 7.35 -7.74
CA GLU A 329 25.52 6.05 -7.11
C GLU A 329 24.68 4.97 -7.83
N LYS A 330 25.19 3.72 -7.78
CA LYS A 330 24.40 2.57 -8.25
C LYS A 330 23.06 2.51 -7.48
N PRO A 331 21.92 2.31 -8.16
CA PRO A 331 20.66 2.12 -7.48
C PRO A 331 20.74 1.03 -6.42
N ASN A 332 20.23 1.32 -5.22
CA ASN A 332 20.07 0.36 -4.13
C ASN A 332 18.58 0.01 -4.02
N LEU A 333 18.17 -1.01 -4.77
CA LEU A 333 16.78 -1.38 -4.89
C LEU A 333 16.35 -2.33 -3.78
N VAL A 334 15.21 -2.05 -3.18
CA VAL A 334 14.54 -2.95 -2.24
C VAL A 334 13.10 -3.20 -2.66
N PHE A 335 12.71 -4.46 -2.63
CA PHE A 335 11.32 -4.88 -2.81
C PHE A 335 10.68 -5.07 -1.43
N LYS A 336 9.46 -4.55 -1.23
CA LYS A 336 8.75 -4.74 0.03
C LYS A 336 7.58 -5.71 -0.18
N SER A 337 7.48 -6.70 0.70
CA SER A 337 6.45 -7.75 0.64
C SER A 337 6.05 -8.21 2.03
N GLY A 338 4.91 -8.87 2.13
CA GLY A 338 4.40 -9.42 3.39
C GLY A 338 3.05 -10.10 3.20
N GLY A 339 2.46 -10.50 4.32
CA GLY A 339 1.18 -11.20 4.35
C GLY A 339 0.43 -11.01 5.65
N GLY A 340 -0.83 -11.41 5.66
CA GLY A 340 -1.69 -11.38 6.83
C GLY A 340 -1.38 -12.55 7.75
N ILE A 341 -0.95 -12.29 8.97
CA ILE A 341 -0.69 -13.29 10.01
C ILE A 341 -1.90 -13.39 10.92
N THR A 342 -2.41 -14.59 11.10
CA THR A 342 -3.47 -14.93 12.04
C THR A 342 -2.93 -15.90 13.11
N HIS A 343 -3.72 -16.22 14.11
CA HIS A 343 -3.35 -17.22 15.13
C HIS A 343 -3.17 -18.64 14.56
N LEU A 344 -3.70 -18.91 13.36
CA LEU A 344 -3.55 -20.19 12.64
C LEU A 344 -2.34 -20.23 11.71
N SER A 345 -1.70 -19.10 11.46
CA SER A 345 -0.57 -18.97 10.53
C SER A 345 0.64 -19.77 11.01
N LYS A 346 1.30 -20.47 10.08
CA LYS A 346 2.54 -21.22 10.32
C LYS A 346 3.73 -20.47 9.74
N LEU A 347 4.80 -20.42 10.50
CA LEU A 347 6.04 -19.72 10.12
C LEU A 347 6.53 -20.10 8.72
N GLU A 348 6.53 -21.39 8.38
CA GLU A 348 7.03 -21.87 7.09
C GLU A 348 6.22 -21.36 5.91
N ASP A 349 4.89 -21.46 6.04
CA ASP A 349 3.96 -21.08 5.00
C ASP A 349 4.02 -19.56 4.73
N GLU A 350 4.02 -18.75 5.80
CA GLU A 350 4.07 -17.29 5.71
C GLU A 350 5.43 -16.78 5.19
N TYR A 351 6.53 -17.41 5.62
CA TYR A 351 7.85 -17.08 5.10
C TYR A 351 7.95 -17.39 3.60
N GLN A 352 7.41 -18.51 3.15
CA GLN A 352 7.39 -18.86 1.73
C GLN A 352 6.45 -17.94 0.94
N GLU A 353 5.29 -17.58 1.48
CA GLU A 353 4.35 -16.63 0.86
C GLU A 353 5.01 -15.27 0.67
N MET A 354 5.69 -14.75 1.70
CA MET A 354 6.44 -13.49 1.61
C MET A 354 7.44 -13.52 0.46
N LYS A 355 8.22 -14.60 0.34
CA LYS A 355 9.21 -14.77 -0.75
C LYS A 355 8.55 -14.88 -2.12
N ASN A 356 7.46 -15.61 -2.24
CA ASN A 356 6.74 -15.80 -3.50
C ASN A 356 6.12 -14.50 -4.04
N LYS A 357 5.94 -13.50 -3.19
CA LYS A 357 5.45 -12.17 -3.58
C LYS A 357 6.54 -11.25 -4.13
N ILE A 358 7.82 -11.64 -4.08
CA ILE A 358 8.95 -10.84 -4.56
C ILE A 358 9.18 -11.15 -6.05
N TYR A 359 8.37 -10.57 -6.90
CA TYR A 359 8.51 -10.69 -8.35
C TYR A 359 7.97 -9.46 -9.07
N VAL A 360 8.42 -9.25 -10.29
CA VAL A 360 7.85 -8.26 -11.22
C VAL A 360 7.09 -9.00 -12.32
N PRO A 361 5.81 -8.70 -12.56
CA PRO A 361 5.01 -9.35 -13.60
C PRO A 361 5.35 -8.78 -14.98
N ILE A 362 6.53 -9.14 -15.50
CA ILE A 362 7.05 -8.76 -16.81
C ILE A 362 6.84 -9.90 -17.79
N HIS A 363 6.57 -9.58 -19.08
CA HIS A 363 6.46 -10.52 -20.20
C HIS A 363 7.76 -10.67 -20.96
#